data_66ab03dcf08e4df869e106c1fde07641
#
_entry.id   66ab03dcf08e4df869e106c1fde07641
#
_cell.length_a   1.000
_cell.length_b   1.000
_cell.length_c   1.000
_cell.angle_alpha   90.00
_cell.angle_beta   90.00
_cell.angle_gamma   90.00
#
_symmetry.space_group_name_H-M   'P 1'
#
loop_
_entity.id
_entity.type
_entity.pdbx_description
1 polymer ?
#
loop_
_entity_poly.entity_id
_entity_poly.type
_entity_poly.pdbx_seq_one_letter_code
_entity_poly.pdbx_strand_id
1 'polypeptide(L)'
;MYKRQEFDQRLDAYFNFLHQSFVSYFQKFEQSRLPCKISDVFNIQWYPKGGGYKIWHFERTNNKHAIRRHLVWMTYLTDNPNGGTEFYFQDLHIPAEKGKTIIWPAEWMYTHKGRPDMENEKMIITGWMEFTQKGMGELT
;
A
#
# COMPACT_ATOMS: atom_id res chain seq x y z
N MET A 1 -10.95 8.81 -1.97
CA MET A 1 -10.35 7.76 -2.83
C MET A 1 -10.36 8.26 -4.27
N TYR A 2 -9.21 8.20 -4.93
CA TYR A 2 -9.02 8.71 -6.29
C TYR A 2 -8.95 7.57 -7.30
N LYS A 3 -9.46 7.78 -8.50
CA LYS A 3 -9.30 6.86 -9.62
C LYS A 3 -8.02 7.21 -10.37
N ARG A 4 -7.23 6.22 -10.74
CA ARG A 4 -5.96 6.40 -11.45
C ARG A 4 -6.13 7.25 -12.72
N GLN A 5 -7.20 7.02 -13.48
CA GLN A 5 -7.45 7.72 -14.74
C GLN A 5 -7.59 9.25 -14.58
N GLU A 6 -8.05 9.73 -13.42
CA GLU A 6 -8.23 11.16 -13.16
C GLU A 6 -6.89 11.90 -12.96
N PHE A 7 -5.84 11.16 -12.62
CA PHE A 7 -4.51 11.69 -12.29
C PHE A 7 -3.39 11.14 -13.18
N ASP A 8 -3.70 10.33 -14.18
CA ASP A 8 -2.72 9.57 -14.96
C ASP A 8 -1.58 10.45 -15.48
N GLN A 9 -1.90 11.57 -16.12
CA GLN A 9 -0.87 12.46 -16.69
C GLN A 9 0.03 13.11 -15.63
N ARG A 10 -0.49 13.40 -14.44
CA ARG A 10 0.26 14.06 -13.36
C ARG A 10 1.10 13.10 -12.55
N LEU A 11 0.71 11.83 -12.51
CA LEU A 11 1.32 10.80 -11.68
C LEU A 11 1.99 9.68 -12.49
N ASP A 12 2.11 9.83 -13.80
CA ASP A 12 2.72 8.81 -14.67
C ASP A 12 4.13 8.41 -14.19
N ALA A 13 4.96 9.37 -13.88
CA ALA A 13 6.31 9.10 -13.38
C ALA A 13 6.29 8.31 -12.07
N TYR A 14 5.36 8.65 -11.17
CA TYR A 14 5.18 7.94 -9.91
C TYR A 14 4.73 6.49 -10.14
N PHE A 15 3.73 6.26 -10.98
CA PHE A 15 3.24 4.90 -11.25
C PHE A 15 4.24 4.06 -12.04
N ASN A 16 5.06 4.65 -12.87
CA ASN A 16 6.19 3.96 -13.51
C ASN A 16 7.22 3.50 -12.47
N PHE A 17 7.56 4.36 -11.52
CA PHE A 17 8.43 4.01 -10.39
C PHE A 17 7.81 2.90 -9.53
N LEU A 18 6.53 3.00 -9.21
CA LEU A 18 5.80 1.98 -8.44
C LEU A 18 5.81 0.64 -9.18
N HIS A 19 5.60 0.64 -10.49
CA HIS A 19 5.68 -0.57 -11.31
C HIS A 19 7.07 -1.22 -11.21
N GLN A 20 8.15 -0.46 -11.31
CA GLN A 20 9.51 -0.95 -11.14
C GLN A 20 9.76 -1.52 -9.73
N SER A 21 9.18 -0.89 -8.71
CA SER A 21 9.24 -1.39 -7.33
C SER A 21 8.58 -2.77 -7.21
N PHE A 22 7.46 -2.99 -7.88
CA PHE A 22 6.82 -4.30 -7.94
C PHE A 22 7.62 -5.33 -8.73
N VAL A 23 8.26 -4.95 -9.82
CA VAL A 23 9.18 -5.85 -10.54
C VAL A 23 10.27 -6.36 -9.60
N SER A 24 10.90 -5.47 -8.84
CA SER A 24 11.92 -5.85 -7.85
C SER A 24 11.36 -6.72 -6.73
N TYR A 25 10.16 -6.40 -6.25
CA TYR A 25 9.46 -7.20 -5.23
C TYR A 25 9.21 -8.64 -5.70
N PHE A 26 8.67 -8.81 -6.90
CA PHE A 26 8.39 -10.14 -7.48
C PHE A 26 9.64 -10.94 -7.82
N GLN A 27 10.75 -10.27 -8.12
CA GLN A 27 12.05 -10.95 -8.28
C GLN A 27 12.57 -11.53 -6.97
N LYS A 28 12.37 -10.79 -5.88
CA LYS A 28 12.78 -11.20 -4.54
C LYS A 28 11.85 -12.26 -3.93
N PHE A 29 10.56 -12.16 -4.20
CA PHE A 29 9.50 -13.01 -3.63
C PHE A 29 8.70 -13.65 -4.76
N GLU A 30 9.28 -14.59 -5.45
CA GLU A 30 8.72 -15.21 -6.67
C GLU A 30 7.33 -15.80 -6.47
N GLN A 31 7.06 -16.39 -5.31
CA GLN A 31 5.75 -16.98 -5.00
C GLN A 31 4.62 -15.95 -4.90
N SER A 32 4.96 -14.68 -4.72
CA SER A 32 3.97 -13.60 -4.72
C SER A 32 3.54 -13.19 -6.13
N ARG A 33 4.24 -13.65 -7.16
CA ARG A 33 4.00 -13.32 -8.57
C ARG A 33 2.82 -14.08 -9.13
N LEU A 34 1.64 -13.68 -8.73
CA LEU A 34 0.37 -14.20 -9.22
C LEU A 34 -0.28 -13.20 -10.20
N PRO A 35 -1.23 -13.64 -11.05
CA PRO A 35 -1.95 -12.74 -11.94
C PRO A 35 -2.61 -11.61 -11.15
N CYS A 36 -2.07 -10.41 -11.25
CA CYS A 36 -2.52 -9.24 -10.51
C CYS A 36 -2.17 -7.94 -11.26
N LYS A 37 -2.81 -6.87 -10.86
CA LYS A 37 -2.55 -5.52 -11.37
C LYS A 37 -2.65 -4.48 -10.27
N ILE A 38 -2.01 -3.34 -10.46
CA ILE A 38 -2.24 -2.18 -9.61
C ILE A 38 -3.70 -1.78 -9.73
N SER A 39 -4.40 -1.67 -8.60
CA SER A 39 -5.79 -1.25 -8.56
C SER A 39 -5.98 0.12 -9.24
N ASP A 40 -7.09 0.28 -9.95
CA ASP A 40 -7.45 1.57 -10.55
C ASP A 40 -7.82 2.63 -9.51
N VAL A 41 -7.94 2.22 -8.26
CA VAL A 41 -8.31 3.09 -7.14
C VAL A 41 -7.17 3.15 -6.13
N PHE A 42 -6.83 4.35 -5.71
CA PHE A 42 -5.79 4.62 -4.72
C PHE A 42 -6.20 5.78 -3.81
N ASN A 43 -5.45 5.99 -2.73
CA ASN A 43 -5.67 7.06 -1.78
C ASN A 43 -4.44 7.97 -1.69
N ILE A 44 -4.66 9.27 -1.69
CA ILE A 44 -3.73 10.25 -1.15
C ILE A 44 -4.34 10.71 0.17
N GLN A 45 -3.59 10.52 1.26
CA GLN A 45 -4.08 10.79 2.60
C GLN A 45 -3.19 11.83 3.27
N TRP A 46 -3.80 12.90 3.71
CA TRP A 46 -3.18 13.92 4.53
C TRP A 46 -3.69 13.82 5.96
N TYR A 47 -2.79 13.93 6.90
CA TYR A 47 -3.10 13.92 8.32
C TYR A 47 -2.50 15.14 9.01
N PRO A 48 -3.30 15.89 9.82
CA PRO A 48 -2.75 16.94 10.68
C PRO A 48 -1.86 16.33 11.76
N LYS A 49 -1.17 17.20 12.51
CA LYS A 49 -0.41 16.80 13.70
C LYS A 49 -1.26 15.93 14.61
N GLY A 50 -0.73 14.78 15.04
CA GLY A 50 -1.44 13.81 15.88
C GLY A 50 -2.49 12.99 15.14
N GLY A 51 -2.74 13.26 13.86
CA GLY A 51 -3.64 12.47 13.01
C GLY A 51 -3.02 11.19 12.49
N GLY A 52 -3.85 10.27 12.05
CA GLY A 52 -3.41 9.01 11.46
C GLY A 52 -4.49 7.94 11.53
N TYR A 53 -4.29 6.86 10.82
CA TYR A 53 -5.13 5.66 10.93
C TYR A 53 -4.60 4.79 12.06
N LYS A 54 -5.16 4.95 13.24
CA LYS A 54 -4.64 4.41 14.51
C LYS A 54 -5.20 3.04 14.89
N ILE A 55 -6.04 2.45 14.04
CA ILE A 55 -6.70 1.17 14.30
C ILE A 55 -5.87 0.05 13.67
N TRP A 56 -5.58 -1.00 14.43
CA TRP A 56 -5.00 -2.21 13.91
C TRP A 56 -5.93 -2.85 12.88
N HIS A 57 -5.44 -3.09 11.67
CA HIS A 57 -6.23 -3.63 10.57
C HIS A 57 -5.36 -4.38 9.58
N PHE A 58 -6.00 -5.13 8.71
CA PHE A 58 -5.42 -5.75 7.52
C PHE A 58 -6.34 -5.53 6.32
N GLU A 59 -5.85 -5.78 5.11
CA GLU A 59 -6.47 -5.23 3.92
C GLU A 59 -7.40 -6.20 3.19
N ARG A 60 -7.10 -7.51 3.20
CA ARG A 60 -7.94 -8.50 2.53
C ARG A 60 -8.88 -9.18 3.50
N THR A 61 -10.17 -8.92 3.31
CA THR A 61 -11.26 -9.55 4.05
C THR A 61 -12.24 -10.23 3.09
N ASN A 62 -13.29 -10.83 3.61
CA ASN A 62 -14.38 -11.38 2.79
C ASN A 62 -15.31 -10.31 2.18
N ASN A 63 -15.05 -9.05 2.41
CA ASN A 63 -15.78 -7.95 1.79
C ASN A 63 -15.54 -7.94 0.28
N LYS A 64 -16.61 -7.77 -0.52
CA LYS A 64 -16.55 -7.78 -1.99
C LYS A 64 -15.52 -6.80 -2.60
N HIS A 65 -15.22 -5.70 -1.90
CA HIS A 65 -14.26 -4.70 -2.35
C HIS A 65 -12.82 -5.00 -1.92
N ALA A 66 -12.64 -5.91 -0.97
CA ALA A 66 -11.34 -6.22 -0.38
C ALA A 66 -10.83 -7.62 -0.71
N ILE A 67 -11.70 -8.53 -1.14
CA ILE A 67 -11.38 -9.95 -1.34
C ILE A 67 -10.28 -10.18 -2.40
N ARG A 68 -10.11 -9.26 -3.34
CA ARG A 68 -9.11 -9.35 -4.42
C ARG A 68 -7.76 -8.71 -4.06
N ARG A 69 -7.63 -8.05 -2.93
CA ARG A 69 -6.38 -7.40 -2.53
C ARG A 69 -5.31 -8.46 -2.27
N HIS A 70 -4.23 -8.37 -3.03
CA HIS A 70 -3.09 -9.27 -2.94
C HIS A 70 -1.95 -8.66 -2.14
N LEU A 71 -1.49 -7.50 -2.57
CA LEU A 71 -0.43 -6.73 -1.94
C LEU A 71 -0.92 -5.30 -1.65
N VAL A 72 -0.34 -4.72 -0.64
CA VAL A 72 -0.51 -3.30 -0.30
C VAL A 72 0.76 -2.57 -0.69
N TRP A 73 0.63 -1.37 -1.19
CA TRP A 73 1.75 -0.46 -1.41
C TRP A 73 1.46 0.89 -0.77
N MET A 74 2.49 1.49 -0.23
CA MET A 74 2.43 2.81 0.39
C MET A 74 3.73 3.54 0.16
N THR A 75 3.65 4.80 -0.28
CA THR A 75 4.78 5.70 -0.35
C THR A 75 4.58 6.87 0.59
N TYR A 76 5.56 7.12 1.44
CA TYR A 76 5.57 8.30 2.29
C TYR A 76 5.90 9.55 1.47
N LEU A 77 5.09 10.58 1.59
CA LEU A 77 5.27 11.85 0.90
C LEU A 77 5.86 12.94 1.79
N THR A 78 6.04 12.62 3.07
CA THR A 78 6.63 13.51 4.09
C THR A 78 7.61 12.73 4.96
N ASP A 79 8.56 13.44 5.58
CA ASP A 79 9.47 12.88 6.58
C ASP A 79 8.81 12.96 7.97
N ASN A 80 8.57 11.81 8.57
CA ASN A 80 8.00 11.68 9.90
C ASN A 80 8.74 10.58 10.67
N PRO A 81 9.94 10.86 11.21
CA PRO A 81 10.76 9.83 11.86
C PRO A 81 10.08 9.21 13.08
N ASN A 82 9.22 9.97 13.77
CA ASN A 82 8.42 9.47 14.88
C ASN A 82 7.05 8.93 14.45
N GLY A 83 6.68 9.13 13.18
CA GLY A 83 5.48 8.58 12.57
C GLY A 83 5.73 7.27 11.84
N GLY A 84 5.04 7.04 10.72
CA GLY A 84 5.23 5.87 9.87
C GLY A 84 4.20 4.78 10.13
N THR A 85 4.62 3.52 9.99
CA THR A 85 3.74 2.35 10.03
C THR A 85 4.24 1.32 11.02
N GLU A 86 3.34 0.79 11.83
CA GLU A 86 3.62 -0.29 12.78
C GLU A 86 2.96 -1.58 12.32
N PHE A 87 3.70 -2.69 12.37
CA PHE A 87 3.24 -4.05 12.09
C PHE A 87 3.19 -4.85 13.39
N TYR A 88 2.00 -5.38 13.70
CA TYR A 88 1.72 -6.01 14.99
C TYR A 88 2.53 -7.30 15.22
N PHE A 89 2.38 -8.28 14.31
CA PHE A 89 2.97 -9.60 14.50
C PHE A 89 4.48 -9.63 14.27
N GLN A 90 5.01 -8.68 13.48
CA GLN A 90 6.44 -8.56 13.23
C GLN A 90 7.15 -7.72 14.29
N ASP A 91 6.40 -7.09 15.19
CA ASP A 91 6.92 -6.12 16.16
C ASP A 91 7.86 -5.09 15.48
N LEU A 92 7.36 -4.52 14.38
CA LEU A 92 8.16 -3.69 13.49
C LEU A 92 7.55 -2.30 13.35
N HIS A 93 8.38 -1.28 13.55
CA HIS A 93 8.08 0.10 13.22
C HIS A 93 8.93 0.54 12.03
N ILE A 94 8.27 1.03 10.97
CA ILE A 94 8.92 1.63 9.81
C ILE A 94 8.70 3.14 9.87
N PRO A 95 9.75 3.94 10.16
CA PRO A 95 9.65 5.39 10.13
C PRO A 95 9.28 5.90 8.73
N ALA A 96 8.47 6.94 8.66
CA ALA A 96 8.16 7.59 7.40
C ALA A 96 9.35 8.42 6.91
N GLU A 97 9.81 8.09 5.74
CA GLU A 97 10.90 8.75 5.03
C GLU A 97 10.38 9.14 3.64
N LYS A 98 10.42 10.42 3.33
CA LYS A 98 9.90 10.93 2.06
C LYS A 98 10.48 10.18 0.87
N GLY A 99 9.62 9.64 0.02
CA GLY A 99 9.99 8.85 -1.15
C GLY A 99 10.18 7.34 -0.88
N LYS A 100 10.17 6.91 0.39
CA LYS A 100 10.23 5.48 0.70
C LYS A 100 8.91 4.81 0.36
N THR A 101 8.97 3.74 -0.41
CA THR A 101 7.84 2.86 -0.71
C THR A 101 7.98 1.55 0.04
N ILE A 102 6.92 1.13 0.71
CA ILE A 102 6.82 -0.16 1.36
C ILE A 102 5.72 -0.99 0.70
N ILE A 103 5.98 -2.29 0.57
CA ILE A 103 5.06 -3.26 -0.04
C ILE A 103 4.94 -4.45 0.92
N TRP A 104 3.70 -4.88 1.18
CA TRP A 104 3.45 -6.03 2.04
C TRP A 104 2.19 -6.80 1.60
N PRO A 105 2.07 -8.09 1.96
CA PRO A 105 0.85 -8.87 1.69
C PRO A 105 -0.37 -8.31 2.39
N ALA A 106 -1.52 -8.41 1.72
CA ALA A 106 -2.80 -7.91 2.26
C ALA A 106 -3.40 -8.79 3.38
N GLU A 107 -2.69 -9.84 3.79
CA GLU A 107 -3.13 -10.87 4.73
C GLU A 107 -3.18 -10.39 6.19
N TRP A 108 -3.95 -11.10 7.02
CA TRP A 108 -4.12 -10.79 8.44
C TRP A 108 -2.81 -10.81 9.25
N MET A 109 -1.81 -11.64 8.88
CA MET A 109 -0.52 -11.65 9.56
C MET A 109 0.28 -10.35 9.38
N TYR A 110 -0.12 -9.49 8.47
CA TYR A 110 0.43 -8.15 8.29
C TYR A 110 -0.51 -7.07 8.82
N THR A 111 -1.18 -7.36 9.93
CA THR A 111 -1.96 -6.39 10.69
C THR A 111 -1.07 -5.20 11.05
N HIS A 112 -1.52 -4.00 10.73
CA HIS A 112 -0.74 -2.78 10.85
C HIS A 112 -1.62 -1.60 11.23
N LYS A 113 -0.96 -0.51 11.62
CA LYS A 113 -1.60 0.80 11.83
C LYS A 113 -0.62 1.93 11.50
N GLY A 114 -1.15 3.12 11.26
CA GLY A 114 -0.34 4.33 11.19
C GLY A 114 0.05 4.82 12.58
N ARG A 115 1.32 5.16 12.77
CA ARG A 115 1.76 5.88 13.95
C ARG A 115 1.59 7.38 13.71
N PRO A 116 0.85 8.11 14.56
CA PRO A 116 0.71 9.56 14.43
C PRO A 116 2.04 10.27 14.72
N ASP A 117 2.29 11.35 14.00
CA ASP A 117 3.34 12.30 14.35
C ASP A 117 2.68 13.47 15.10
N MET A 118 3.09 13.67 16.34
CA MET A 118 2.49 14.69 17.21
C MET A 118 3.00 16.11 16.89
N GLU A 119 4.10 16.21 16.14
CA GLU A 119 4.77 17.49 15.87
C GLU A 119 4.58 17.98 14.44
N ASN A 120 4.36 17.05 13.48
CA ASN A 120 4.32 17.35 12.07
C ASN A 120 3.10 16.76 11.37
N GLU A 121 2.71 17.39 10.28
CA GLU A 121 1.74 16.83 9.33
C GLU A 121 2.34 15.62 8.63
N LYS A 122 1.48 14.70 8.21
CA LYS A 122 1.88 13.48 7.50
C LYS A 122 1.07 13.34 6.22
N MET A 123 1.74 12.95 5.13
CA MET A 123 1.08 12.66 3.86
C MET A 123 1.62 11.36 3.28
N ILE A 124 0.70 10.53 2.76
CA ILE A 124 1.01 9.28 2.09
C ILE A 124 0.21 9.13 0.80
N ILE A 125 0.73 8.32 -0.12
CA ILE A 125 -0.05 7.76 -1.22
C ILE A 125 -0.03 6.24 -1.05
N THR A 126 -1.19 5.60 -1.15
CA THR A 126 -1.35 4.16 -0.88
C THR A 126 -2.44 3.54 -1.72
N GLY A 127 -2.31 2.26 -1.96
CA GLY A 127 -3.28 1.47 -2.71
C GLY A 127 -2.95 -0.02 -2.67
N TRP A 128 -3.50 -0.76 -3.61
CA TRP A 128 -3.43 -2.21 -3.65
C TRP A 128 -3.01 -2.73 -5.01
N MET A 129 -2.37 -3.89 -4.97
CA MET A 129 -2.26 -4.80 -6.11
C MET A 129 -3.40 -5.81 -5.96
N GLU A 130 -4.24 -5.93 -6.96
CA GLU A 130 -5.42 -6.79 -6.92
C GLU A 130 -5.28 -7.97 -7.88
N PHE A 131 -5.77 -9.14 -7.44
CA PHE A 131 -5.86 -10.31 -8.33
C PHE A 131 -6.73 -10.00 -9.55
N THR A 132 -6.29 -10.49 -10.71
CA THR A 132 -7.05 -10.42 -11.95
C THR A 132 -7.77 -11.74 -12.21
N GLN A 133 -8.94 -11.68 -12.91
CA GLN A 133 -9.70 -12.87 -13.26
C GLN A 133 -9.02 -13.74 -14.33
N LYS A 134 -8.00 -13.23 -14.99
CA LYS A 134 -7.35 -13.89 -16.14
C LYS A 134 -6.68 -15.23 -15.82
N GLY A 135 -6.47 -15.55 -14.54
CA GLY A 135 -5.94 -16.86 -14.13
C GLY A 135 -7.01 -17.86 -13.70
N MET A 136 -8.26 -17.44 -13.51
CA MET A 136 -9.34 -18.36 -13.10
C MET A 136 -9.97 -19.14 -14.26
N GLY A 137 -9.86 -18.62 -15.49
CA GLY A 137 -10.31 -19.31 -16.70
C GLY A 137 -9.33 -20.34 -17.25
N GLU A 138 -8.08 -20.33 -16.78
CA GLU A 138 -7.05 -21.30 -17.19
C GLU A 138 -6.97 -22.53 -16.26
N LEU A 139 -7.70 -22.51 -15.14
CA LEU A 139 -7.79 -23.62 -14.18
C LEU A 139 -9.05 -24.49 -14.38
N THR A 140 -9.86 -24.15 -15.36
CA THR A 140 -10.99 -24.94 -15.82
C THR A 140 -10.69 -25.54 -17.19
#